data_0a770508c02d9036427d076ff35a6bf7
#
_entry.id   0a770508c02d9036427d076ff35a6bf7
#
_cell.length_a   1.000
_cell.length_b   1.000
_cell.length_c   1.000
_cell.angle_alpha   90.00
_cell.angle_beta   90.00
_cell.angle_gamma   90.00
#
_symmetry.space_group_name_H-M   'P 1'
#
loop_
_entity.id
_entity.type
_entity.pdbx_description
1 polymer ?
#
loop_
_entity_poly.entity_id
_entity_poly.type
_entity_poly.pdbx_seq_one_letter_code
_entity_poly.pdbx_strand_id
1 'polypeptide(L)'
;MKFFEFSQNNSGGHFDVDDKVTHRVLIEAENAGEAIEIAESLGMYWNGCDEGMDCPCCGDRWYTPWSNDGKVFPFAYGRFGEKEANSICENYGAELKKRDKESIGGLEWDVLFKTPEEYMQYLADAYGWTKPDGYIYYKDGRKVSIYSKKVK
;
A
#
# COMPACT_ATOMS: atom_id res chain seq x y z
N MET A 1 4.52 -13.76 -9.93
CA MET A 1 4.09 -13.34 -8.58
C MET A 1 3.71 -11.87 -8.57
N LYS A 2 2.78 -11.52 -7.71
CA LYS A 2 2.26 -10.17 -7.59
C LYS A 2 2.25 -9.74 -6.14
N PHE A 3 2.23 -8.43 -5.91
CA PHE A 3 2.09 -7.85 -4.58
C PHE A 3 0.67 -7.34 -4.39
N PHE A 4 0.06 -7.73 -3.28
CA PHE A 4 -1.31 -7.30 -2.92
C PHE A 4 -1.23 -6.39 -1.71
N GLU A 5 -1.89 -5.24 -1.82
CA GLU A 5 -1.86 -4.21 -0.78
C GLU A 5 -3.10 -4.30 0.11
N PHE A 6 -2.85 -4.28 1.43
CA PHE A 6 -3.88 -4.23 2.45
C PHE A 6 -3.66 -2.95 3.26
N SER A 7 -4.62 -2.03 3.23
CA SER A 7 -4.54 -0.78 3.98
C SER A 7 -5.63 -0.78 5.04
N GLN A 8 -5.26 -0.41 6.27
CA GLN A 8 -6.22 -0.28 7.35
C GLN A 8 -7.03 1.00 7.24
N ASN A 9 -8.33 0.86 7.48
CA ASN A 9 -9.17 1.97 7.86
C ASN A 9 -9.03 2.14 9.39
N ASN A 10 -9.00 3.39 9.87
CA ASN A 10 -8.85 3.69 11.31
C ASN A 10 -10.15 3.48 12.09
N SER A 11 -10.78 2.33 11.96
CA SER A 11 -12.04 2.01 12.63
C SER A 11 -11.93 2.23 14.14
N GLY A 12 -12.88 2.95 14.70
CA GLY A 12 -12.83 3.32 16.12
C GLY A 12 -11.81 4.41 16.46
N GLY A 13 -11.24 5.06 15.43
CA GLY A 13 -10.28 6.16 15.61
C GLY A 13 -8.85 5.71 15.87
N HIS A 14 -8.52 4.45 15.63
CA HIS A 14 -7.16 3.92 15.82
C HIS A 14 -6.79 2.88 14.76
N PHE A 15 -5.49 2.57 14.69
CA PHE A 15 -4.95 1.50 13.85
C PHE A 15 -4.45 0.36 14.72
N ASP A 16 -4.61 -0.87 14.23
CA ASP A 16 -3.98 -2.04 14.86
C ASP A 16 -2.52 -2.10 14.40
N VAL A 17 -1.59 -2.03 15.34
CA VAL A 17 -0.16 -2.10 15.05
C VAL A 17 0.49 -3.12 15.97
N ASP A 18 1.10 -4.15 15.39
CA ASP A 18 1.89 -5.14 16.11
C ASP A 18 3.07 -5.58 15.24
N ASP A 19 3.69 -6.69 15.57
CA ASP A 19 4.83 -7.22 14.79
C ASP A 19 4.42 -7.87 13.47
N LYS A 20 3.14 -7.99 13.19
CA LYS A 20 2.62 -8.65 11.98
C LYS A 20 1.88 -7.72 11.05
N VAL A 21 1.09 -6.79 11.60
CA VAL A 21 0.30 -5.84 10.82
C VAL A 21 0.53 -4.41 11.29
N THR A 22 0.35 -3.47 10.37
CA THR A 22 0.38 -2.03 10.62
C THR A 22 -0.55 -1.36 9.62
N HIS A 23 -0.48 -0.04 9.46
CA HIS A 23 -1.34 0.74 8.57
C HIS A 23 -1.43 0.14 7.16
N ARG A 24 -0.28 -0.24 6.57
CA ARG A 24 -0.23 -0.85 5.23
C ARG A 24 0.58 -2.14 5.28
N VAL A 25 0.07 -3.15 4.60
CA VAL A 25 0.78 -4.43 4.46
C VAL A 25 0.75 -4.83 2.99
N LEU A 26 1.92 -5.11 2.44
CA LEU A 26 2.08 -5.54 1.06
C LEU A 26 2.55 -6.99 1.07
N ILE A 27 1.80 -7.88 0.42
CA ILE A 27 2.05 -9.32 0.46
C ILE A 27 2.30 -9.85 -0.95
N GLU A 28 3.45 -10.48 -1.15
CA GLU A 28 3.78 -11.17 -2.40
C GLU A 28 3.11 -12.54 -2.43
N ALA A 29 2.31 -12.78 -3.47
CA ALA A 29 1.55 -14.02 -3.62
C ALA A 29 1.28 -14.32 -5.10
N GLU A 30 0.88 -15.55 -5.40
CA GLU A 30 0.54 -15.97 -6.76
C GLU A 30 -0.77 -15.30 -7.24
N ASN A 31 -1.71 -15.13 -6.32
CA ASN A 31 -3.04 -14.58 -6.62
C ASN A 31 -3.66 -13.99 -5.36
N ALA A 32 -4.80 -13.32 -5.53
CA ALA A 32 -5.51 -12.68 -4.43
C ALA A 32 -5.93 -13.67 -3.33
N GLY A 33 -6.37 -14.87 -3.72
CA GLY A 33 -6.76 -15.90 -2.75
C GLY A 33 -5.63 -16.29 -1.81
N GLU A 34 -4.43 -16.50 -2.36
CA GLU A 34 -3.23 -16.80 -1.55
C GLU A 34 -2.88 -15.62 -0.65
N ALA A 35 -2.94 -14.40 -1.19
CA ALA A 35 -2.67 -13.20 -0.39
C ALA A 35 -3.63 -13.07 0.78
N ILE A 36 -4.91 -13.36 0.58
CA ILE A 36 -5.93 -13.33 1.62
C ILE A 36 -5.63 -14.37 2.71
N GLU A 37 -5.24 -15.59 2.34
CA GLU A 37 -4.88 -16.64 3.30
C GLU A 37 -3.68 -16.20 4.15
N ILE A 38 -2.67 -15.62 3.53
CA ILE A 38 -1.50 -15.09 4.26
C ILE A 38 -1.93 -13.96 5.19
N ALA A 39 -2.76 -13.03 4.72
CA ALA A 39 -3.26 -11.91 5.51
C ALA A 39 -4.03 -12.40 6.74
N GLU A 40 -4.86 -13.43 6.59
CA GLU A 40 -5.58 -14.02 7.70
C GLU A 40 -4.64 -14.64 8.73
N SER A 41 -3.56 -15.27 8.27
CA SER A 41 -2.54 -15.83 9.18
C SER A 41 -1.80 -14.74 9.97
N LEU A 42 -1.79 -13.51 9.46
CA LEU A 42 -1.19 -12.36 10.13
C LEU A 42 -2.15 -11.65 11.10
N GLY A 43 -3.39 -12.10 11.17
CA GLY A 43 -4.39 -11.53 12.07
C GLY A 43 -5.39 -10.59 11.41
N MET A 44 -5.35 -10.44 10.10
CA MET A 44 -6.36 -9.65 9.39
C MET A 44 -7.68 -10.38 9.36
N TYR A 45 -8.76 -9.62 9.33
CA TYR A 45 -10.13 -10.15 9.33
C TYR A 45 -11.01 -9.29 8.41
N TRP A 46 -12.14 -9.84 8.01
CA TRP A 46 -13.04 -9.22 7.05
C TRP A 46 -14.43 -9.04 7.69
N ASN A 47 -15.18 -8.06 7.17
CA ASN A 47 -16.52 -7.77 7.66
C ASN A 47 -16.57 -7.47 9.17
N GLY A 48 -15.57 -6.75 9.68
CA GLY A 48 -15.43 -6.47 11.09
C GLY A 48 -16.63 -5.74 11.70
N CYS A 49 -17.32 -4.89 10.92
CA CYS A 49 -18.54 -4.22 11.39
C CYS A 49 -19.67 -5.21 11.66
N ASP A 50 -19.87 -6.17 10.77
CA ASP A 50 -20.92 -7.20 10.92
C ASP A 50 -20.60 -8.17 12.04
N GLU A 51 -19.32 -8.43 12.29
CA GLU A 51 -18.85 -9.34 13.33
C GLU A 51 -18.69 -8.66 14.70
N GLY A 52 -19.02 -7.38 14.81
CA GLY A 52 -18.92 -6.63 16.06
C GLY A 52 -17.50 -6.25 16.48
N MET A 53 -16.53 -6.39 15.59
CA MET A 53 -15.12 -6.06 15.87
C MET A 53 -14.77 -4.63 15.54
N ASP A 54 -15.47 -4.03 14.57
CA ASP A 54 -15.18 -2.68 14.08
C ASP A 54 -16.35 -1.73 14.32
N CYS A 55 -16.04 -0.43 14.36
CA CYS A 55 -17.04 0.62 14.53
C CYS A 55 -17.96 0.70 13.30
N PRO A 56 -19.28 0.53 13.45
CA PRO A 56 -20.19 0.61 12.29
C PRO A 56 -20.18 1.95 11.57
N CYS A 57 -19.90 3.04 12.30
CA CYS A 57 -19.85 4.39 11.72
C CYS A 57 -18.61 4.60 10.86
N CYS A 58 -17.51 3.90 11.18
CA CYS A 58 -16.20 4.11 10.55
C CYS A 58 -15.94 3.14 9.40
N GLY A 59 -16.69 2.03 9.32
CA GLY A 59 -16.50 0.99 8.33
C GLY A 59 -15.55 -0.12 8.79
N ASP A 60 -15.41 -1.14 7.98
CA ASP A 60 -14.53 -2.28 8.25
C ASP A 60 -13.06 -1.82 8.28
N ARG A 61 -12.27 -2.42 9.16
CA ARG A 61 -10.84 -2.11 9.27
C ARG A 61 -10.07 -2.61 8.07
N TRP A 62 -10.35 -3.83 7.62
CA TRP A 62 -9.66 -4.50 6.53
C TRP A 62 -10.63 -4.90 5.42
N TYR A 63 -10.15 -4.82 4.17
CA TYR A 63 -10.90 -5.24 2.99
C TYR A 63 -10.06 -6.22 2.17
N THR A 64 -10.72 -7.23 1.60
CA THR A 64 -10.03 -8.17 0.71
C THR A 64 -9.75 -7.53 -0.65
N PRO A 65 -8.58 -7.82 -1.26
CA PRO A 65 -8.30 -7.34 -2.60
C PRO A 65 -9.12 -8.10 -3.65
N TRP A 66 -9.33 -7.43 -4.78
CA TRP A 66 -9.91 -8.07 -5.95
C TRP A 66 -8.84 -8.89 -6.68
N SER A 67 -9.28 -9.82 -7.54
CA SER A 67 -8.37 -10.69 -8.30
C SER A 67 -7.40 -9.90 -9.20
N ASN A 68 -7.77 -8.71 -9.63
CA ASN A 68 -6.96 -7.86 -10.51
C ASN A 68 -6.18 -6.76 -9.77
N ASP A 69 -6.18 -6.75 -8.45
CA ASP A 69 -5.49 -5.73 -7.66
C ASP A 69 -3.99 -5.97 -7.51
N GLY A 70 -3.49 -7.12 -7.91
CA GLY A 70 -2.08 -7.45 -7.78
C GLY A 70 -1.17 -6.51 -8.57
N LYS A 71 -0.08 -6.09 -7.92
CA LYS A 71 0.91 -5.18 -8.50
C LYS A 71 2.17 -5.92 -8.90
N VAL A 72 2.68 -5.62 -10.08
CA VAL A 72 3.95 -6.15 -10.58
C VAL A 72 4.93 -4.99 -10.69
N PHE A 73 6.09 -5.12 -10.09
CA PHE A 73 7.11 -4.07 -10.16
C PHE A 73 8.09 -4.33 -11.31
N PRO A 74 8.45 -3.31 -12.09
CA PRO A 74 8.12 -1.89 -11.90
C PRO A 74 6.62 -1.61 -12.03
N PHE A 75 6.12 -0.76 -11.12
CA PHE A 75 4.70 -0.45 -11.02
C PHE A 75 4.47 1.05 -11.26
N ALA A 76 3.58 1.37 -12.22
CA ALA A 76 3.23 2.74 -12.54
C ALA A 76 2.14 3.24 -11.58
N TYR A 77 2.44 4.30 -10.85
CA TYR A 77 1.56 4.86 -9.83
C TYR A 77 1.28 6.33 -10.10
N GLY A 78 0.08 6.69 -9.83
CA GLY A 78 -0.31 8.07 -9.66
C GLY A 78 -0.96 8.68 -10.88
N ARG A 79 -0.98 9.96 -10.84
CA ARG A 79 -1.49 10.86 -11.85
C ARG A 79 -1.02 12.22 -11.37
N PHE A 80 0.13 12.65 -11.85
CA PHE A 80 0.85 13.80 -11.32
C PHE A 80 1.10 14.85 -12.38
N GLY A 81 1.25 16.11 -11.94
CA GLY A 81 1.87 17.14 -12.75
C GLY A 81 3.37 16.82 -12.93
N GLU A 82 3.99 17.37 -13.95
CA GLU A 82 5.38 17.07 -14.29
C GLU A 82 6.36 17.38 -13.15
N LYS A 83 6.19 18.52 -12.50
CA LYS A 83 7.07 18.97 -11.42
C LYS A 83 7.03 18.00 -10.24
N GLU A 84 5.82 17.61 -9.82
CA GLU A 84 5.63 16.67 -8.71
C GLU A 84 6.19 15.29 -9.05
N ALA A 85 5.90 14.79 -10.26
CA ALA A 85 6.41 13.50 -10.73
C ALA A 85 7.93 13.46 -10.74
N ASN A 86 8.58 14.53 -11.23
CA ASN A 86 10.05 14.64 -11.22
C ASN A 86 10.60 14.60 -9.80
N SER A 87 9.96 15.31 -8.87
CA SER A 87 10.38 15.34 -7.47
C SER A 87 10.31 13.95 -6.84
N ILE A 88 9.24 13.21 -7.10
CA ILE A 88 9.09 11.84 -6.60
C ILE A 88 10.17 10.93 -7.18
N CYS A 89 10.44 11.04 -8.48
CA CYS A 89 11.50 10.25 -9.13
C CYS A 89 12.87 10.50 -8.51
N GLU A 90 13.22 11.75 -8.24
CA GLU A 90 14.48 12.10 -7.61
C GLU A 90 14.60 11.56 -6.19
N ASN A 91 13.52 11.66 -5.40
CA ASN A 91 13.54 11.30 -3.99
C ASN A 91 13.47 9.79 -3.75
N TYR A 92 12.89 9.03 -4.66
CA TYR A 92 12.63 7.60 -4.45
C TYR A 92 13.27 6.68 -5.49
N GLY A 93 14.09 7.22 -6.38
CA GLY A 93 14.78 6.42 -7.38
C GLY A 93 13.85 5.84 -8.45
N ALA A 94 12.70 6.43 -8.64
CA ALA A 94 11.70 5.99 -9.61
C ALA A 94 11.92 6.63 -10.98
N GLU A 95 11.23 6.12 -12.00
CA GLU A 95 11.30 6.63 -13.36
C GLU A 95 10.03 7.37 -13.75
N LEU A 96 10.21 8.45 -14.49
CA LEU A 96 9.11 9.25 -15.01
C LEU A 96 8.47 8.54 -16.20
N LYS A 97 7.13 8.43 -16.19
CA LYS A 97 6.39 7.83 -17.30
C LYS A 97 5.23 8.72 -17.70
N LYS A 98 5.19 9.13 -18.96
CA LYS A 98 4.06 9.89 -19.49
C LYS A 98 2.88 8.96 -19.74
N ARG A 99 1.68 9.40 -19.36
CA ARG A 99 0.47 8.62 -19.58
C ARG A 99 0.11 8.60 -21.06
N ASP A 100 -0.37 7.44 -21.53
CA ASP A 100 -0.79 7.26 -22.92
C ASP A 100 -2.18 7.81 -23.21
N LYS A 101 -2.96 8.08 -22.17
CA LYS A 101 -4.32 8.59 -22.30
C LYS A 101 -4.36 10.08 -22.07
N GLU A 102 -5.34 10.77 -22.70
CA GLU A 102 -5.60 12.16 -22.43
C GLU A 102 -5.71 12.41 -20.93
N SER A 103 -5.01 13.41 -20.48
CA SER A 103 -5.01 13.81 -19.08
C SER A 103 -6.07 14.87 -18.82
N ILE A 104 -6.57 14.88 -17.60
CA ILE A 104 -7.48 15.90 -17.13
C ILE A 104 -6.71 16.81 -16.18
N GLY A 105 -6.74 18.13 -16.44
CA GLY A 105 -6.14 19.10 -15.52
C GLY A 105 -4.61 19.08 -15.45
N GLY A 106 -3.94 18.70 -16.52
CA GLY A 106 -2.47 18.73 -16.58
C GLY A 106 -1.76 17.63 -15.82
N LEU A 107 -2.50 16.63 -15.34
CA LEU A 107 -1.93 15.50 -14.62
C LEU A 107 -1.58 14.37 -15.59
N GLU A 108 -0.49 14.57 -16.33
CA GLU A 108 -0.12 13.72 -17.46
C GLU A 108 0.93 12.66 -17.13
N TRP A 109 1.42 12.63 -15.89
CA TRP A 109 2.58 11.83 -15.56
C TRP A 109 2.29 10.78 -14.51
N ASP A 110 2.86 9.60 -14.72
CA ASP A 110 2.95 8.55 -13.72
C ASP A 110 4.39 8.42 -13.25
N VAL A 111 4.54 7.84 -12.08
CA VAL A 111 5.85 7.51 -11.52
C VAL A 111 5.98 5.99 -11.53
N LEU A 112 7.03 5.49 -12.19
CA LEU A 112 7.30 4.06 -12.27
C LEU A 112 8.22 3.67 -11.13
N PHE A 113 7.65 3.08 -10.08
CA PHE A 113 8.43 2.55 -8.96
C PHE A 113 9.05 1.21 -9.35
N LYS A 114 10.35 1.07 -9.17
CA LYS A 114 11.08 -0.13 -9.57
C LYS A 114 10.91 -1.27 -8.59
N THR A 115 10.76 -0.97 -7.32
CA THR A 115 10.67 -1.96 -6.24
C THR A 115 9.51 -1.67 -5.30
N PRO A 116 9.00 -2.71 -4.59
CA PRO A 116 7.97 -2.51 -3.57
C PRO A 116 8.42 -1.56 -2.45
N GLU A 117 9.71 -1.60 -2.08
CA GLU A 117 10.25 -0.74 -1.02
C GLU A 117 10.15 0.74 -1.39
N GLU A 118 10.51 1.10 -2.62
CA GLU A 118 10.41 2.48 -3.11
C GLU A 118 8.95 2.98 -3.05
N TYR A 119 8.04 2.16 -3.52
CA TYR A 119 6.61 2.46 -3.52
C TYR A 119 6.07 2.65 -2.09
N MET A 120 6.36 1.72 -1.20
CA MET A 120 5.90 1.78 0.18
C MET A 120 6.53 2.93 0.96
N GLN A 121 7.80 3.26 0.67
CA GLN A 121 8.46 4.40 1.29
C GLN A 121 7.81 5.72 0.88
N TYR A 122 7.47 5.86 -0.40
CA TYR A 122 6.75 7.03 -0.88
C TYR A 122 5.40 7.18 -0.15
N LEU A 123 4.64 6.10 -0.03
CA LEU A 123 3.34 6.14 0.65
C LEU A 123 3.50 6.46 2.15
N ALA A 124 4.51 5.89 2.80
CA ALA A 124 4.77 6.16 4.21
C ALA A 124 5.11 7.63 4.44
N ASP A 125 5.93 8.23 3.56
CA ASP A 125 6.32 9.63 3.68
C ASP A 125 5.15 10.58 3.35
N ALA A 126 4.31 10.21 2.40
CA ALA A 126 3.17 11.03 1.99
C ALA A 126 1.96 10.88 2.93
N TYR A 127 1.69 9.67 3.39
CA TYR A 127 0.45 9.32 4.10
C TYR A 127 0.69 8.47 5.34
N GLY A 128 1.85 8.60 5.99
CA GLY A 128 2.19 7.79 7.15
C GLY A 128 1.38 8.14 8.41
N TRP A 129 0.78 7.14 9.03
CA TRP A 129 -0.05 7.29 10.23
C TRP A 129 0.49 6.49 11.41
N THR A 130 1.33 5.49 11.17
CA THR A 130 1.83 4.57 12.20
C THR A 130 3.34 4.40 12.10
N LYS A 131 3.95 3.75 13.12
CA LYS A 131 5.39 3.46 13.17
C LYS A 131 5.59 2.00 13.57
N PRO A 132 6.02 1.14 12.64
CA PRO A 132 6.23 1.38 11.21
C PRO A 132 4.92 1.65 10.47
N ASP A 133 5.00 2.32 9.33
CA ASP A 133 3.81 2.59 8.52
C ASP A 133 3.47 1.44 7.57
N GLY A 134 4.44 0.66 7.19
CA GLY A 134 4.24 -0.44 6.27
C GLY A 134 5.09 -1.67 6.56
N TYR A 135 4.54 -2.83 6.22
CA TYR A 135 5.26 -4.11 6.18
C TYR A 135 5.17 -4.68 4.79
N ILE A 136 6.28 -5.26 4.31
CA ILE A 136 6.32 -6.01 3.05
C ILE A 136 6.66 -7.45 3.39
N TYR A 137 5.79 -8.37 2.99
CA TYR A 137 6.02 -9.81 3.16
C TYR A 137 6.34 -10.43 1.81
N TYR A 138 7.56 -10.90 1.66
CA TYR A 138 8.02 -11.58 0.45
C TYR A 138 7.72 -13.07 0.51
N LYS A 139 7.51 -13.67 -0.64
CA LYS A 139 7.20 -15.11 -0.75
C LYS A 139 8.34 -15.99 -0.21
N ASP A 140 9.58 -15.51 -0.28
CA ASP A 140 10.76 -16.21 0.23
C ASP A 140 10.90 -16.16 1.77
N GLY A 141 9.96 -15.52 2.46
CA GLY A 141 9.95 -15.43 3.91
C GLY A 141 10.53 -14.14 4.49
N ARG A 142 11.11 -13.29 3.65
CA ARG A 142 11.64 -11.99 4.12
C ARG A 142 10.49 -11.06 4.48
N LYS A 143 10.71 -10.28 5.52
CA LYS A 143 9.80 -9.20 5.94
C LYS A 143 10.57 -7.91 6.04
N VAL A 144 10.05 -6.84 5.45
CA VAL A 144 10.65 -5.51 5.48
C VAL A 144 9.71 -4.56 6.18
N SER A 145 10.24 -3.76 7.11
CA SER A 145 9.48 -2.71 7.80
C SER A 145 9.81 -1.36 7.18
N ILE A 146 8.78 -0.58 6.91
CA ILE A 146 8.91 0.73 6.27
C ILE A 146 8.49 1.81 7.27
N TYR A 147 9.39 2.74 7.55
CA TYR A 147 9.16 3.87 8.44
C TYR A 147 9.13 5.16 7.63
N SER A 148 8.21 6.06 7.96
CA SER A 148 8.19 7.39 7.36
C SER A 148 9.47 8.13 7.73
N LYS A 149 10.07 8.80 6.74
CA LYS A 149 11.25 9.65 6.95
C LYS A 149 10.88 11.07 7.38
N LYS A 150 9.57 11.38 7.38
CA LYS A 150 9.13 12.72 7.80
C LYS A 150 9.26 12.87 9.30
N VAL A 151 9.90 13.95 9.70
CA VAL A 151 9.96 14.39 11.10
C VAL A 151 8.69 15.18 11.35
N LYS A 152 7.90 14.71 12.29
CA LYS A 152 6.71 15.44 12.74
C LYS A 152 7.05 16.25 13.97
#